data_ff967890d2f05287f12135bb41d1ddc5
#
_entry.id   ff967890d2f05287f12135bb41d1ddc5
#
_cell.length_a   1.000
_cell.length_b   1.000
_cell.length_c   1.000
_cell.angle_alpha   90.00
_cell.angle_beta   90.00
_cell.angle_gamma   90.00
#
_symmetry.space_group_name_H-M   'P 1'
#
loop_
_entity.id
_entity.type
_entity.pdbx_description
1 polymer ?
#
loop_
_entity_poly.entity_id
_entity_poly.type
_entity_poly.pdbx_seq_one_letter_code
_entity_poly.pdbx_strand_id
1 'polypeptide(L)'
;MRNVITCRVALSLVVIALGAASHADGPEQFPRRNPITEAVKKTKQSIVCIRVPRPGGGKDMIGAGVVIDERGIIITNRHVVGARRNVTVCLHDGAKLTGEVLVGDAACDLAIVRIDAGRSLVALPLAPVKDLMVGETVIAIGHPLGYTNSVTTGIVSALNREVELPTRDVLGGLIQVTAAINSGNSGGALLNINGELIGINVALREGAQAIAFAINADDVKAFLAKHLSAPRVSGVDHGLKCKERIVAETGSRMRVIVTGAATASVKSGDHLLSVAGVDVANAFDVERAFWGKKPGEHVPLKVVREGQPMTVILTLGSSEGAGQVVDLGPMPARLPASEATQATTAADPR
;
A
#
# COMPACT_ATOMS: atom_id res chain seq x y z
N MET A 1 11.99 -23.61 101.04
CA MET A 1 12.46 -22.68 100.03
C MET A 1 12.32 -23.32 98.66
N ARG A 2 11.26 -23.09 97.92
CA ARG A 2 11.06 -23.51 96.50
C ARG A 2 10.24 -22.48 95.81
N ASN A 3 10.90 -21.75 94.98
CA ASN A 3 10.26 -20.74 94.06
C ASN A 3 9.54 -21.47 92.95
N VAL A 4 8.24 -21.24 92.82
CA VAL A 4 7.45 -21.70 91.73
C VAL A 4 7.28 -20.48 90.73
N ILE A 5 7.90 -20.58 89.60
CA ILE A 5 7.78 -19.62 88.52
C ILE A 5 6.54 -19.98 87.70
N THR A 6 5.53 -19.18 87.75
CA THR A 6 4.32 -19.33 86.93
C THR A 6 4.55 -18.72 85.59
N CYS A 7 4.63 -19.52 84.57
CA CYS A 7 4.72 -19.08 83.14
C CYS A 7 3.29 -18.82 82.65
N ARG A 8 2.96 -17.56 82.37
CA ARG A 8 1.72 -17.17 81.69
C ARG A 8 1.93 -17.17 80.15
N VAL A 9 1.33 -18.15 79.48
CA VAL A 9 1.28 -18.22 78.03
C VAL A 9 0.14 -17.31 77.56
N ALA A 10 0.46 -16.22 76.89
CA ALA A 10 -0.49 -15.36 76.21
C ALA A 10 -0.81 -15.97 74.84
N LEU A 11 -2.05 -16.42 74.68
CA LEU A 11 -2.57 -16.94 73.41
C LEU A 11 -3.10 -15.74 72.61
N SER A 12 -2.31 -15.27 71.64
CA SER A 12 -2.71 -14.25 70.69
C SER A 12 -3.56 -14.86 69.58
N LEU A 13 -4.86 -14.58 69.60
CA LEU A 13 -5.76 -14.89 68.47
C LEU A 13 -5.46 -13.95 67.31
N VAL A 14 -4.88 -14.46 66.22
CA VAL A 14 -4.78 -13.76 64.94
C VAL A 14 -6.05 -14.05 64.17
N VAL A 15 -6.95 -13.06 64.10
CA VAL A 15 -8.14 -13.09 63.24
C VAL A 15 -7.68 -12.71 61.86
N ILE A 16 -7.53 -13.71 60.95
CA ILE A 16 -7.31 -13.48 59.52
C ILE A 16 -8.69 -13.15 58.93
N ALA A 17 -8.94 -11.88 58.69
CA ALA A 17 -10.07 -11.42 57.88
C ALA A 17 -9.79 -11.75 56.41
N LEU A 18 -10.31 -12.88 55.92
CA LEU A 18 -10.43 -13.09 54.48
C LEU A 18 -11.43 -12.08 53.91
N GLY A 19 -10.89 -10.99 53.41
CA GLY A 19 -11.62 -10.08 52.55
C GLY A 19 -11.89 -10.79 51.23
N ALA A 20 -13.10 -11.31 51.04
CA ALA A 20 -13.57 -11.72 49.71
C ALA A 20 -13.68 -10.44 48.88
N ALA A 21 -12.64 -10.17 48.08
CA ALA A 21 -12.72 -9.22 46.96
C ALA A 21 -13.69 -9.84 45.96
N SER A 22 -14.96 -9.47 46.02
CA SER A 22 -15.91 -9.69 44.94
C SER A 22 -15.38 -8.89 43.74
N HIS A 23 -14.72 -9.53 42.82
CA HIS A 23 -14.54 -9.00 41.48
C HIS A 23 -15.97 -8.95 40.90
N ALA A 24 -16.60 -7.79 40.96
CA ALA A 24 -17.68 -7.49 40.07
C ALA A 24 -17.05 -7.43 38.67
N ASP A 25 -17.14 -8.53 37.94
CA ASP A 25 -16.89 -8.54 36.48
C ASP A 25 -17.90 -7.58 35.87
N GLY A 26 -17.47 -6.32 35.73
CA GLY A 26 -18.16 -5.39 34.85
C GLY A 26 -18.16 -6.03 33.45
N PRO A 27 -19.15 -5.71 32.58
CA PRO A 27 -19.21 -6.30 31.26
C PRO A 27 -17.83 -6.14 30.58
N GLU A 28 -17.23 -7.27 30.18
CA GLU A 28 -15.93 -7.30 29.54
C GLU A 28 -15.98 -6.41 28.31
N GLN A 29 -15.41 -5.21 28.41
CA GLN A 29 -15.40 -4.27 27.29
C GLN A 29 -14.31 -4.73 26.33
N PHE A 30 -14.71 -5.40 25.27
CA PHE A 30 -13.81 -5.70 24.16
C PHE A 30 -13.20 -4.40 23.62
N PRO A 31 -11.89 -4.34 23.42
CA PRO A 31 -11.26 -3.14 22.93
C PRO A 31 -11.84 -2.77 21.55
N ARG A 32 -12.47 -1.61 21.43
CA ARG A 32 -13.00 -1.10 20.13
C ARG A 32 -11.88 -0.87 19.11
N ARG A 33 -10.65 -0.69 19.59
CA ARG A 33 -9.43 -0.61 18.75
C ARG A 33 -8.87 -2.01 18.57
N ASN A 34 -8.74 -2.40 17.31
CA ASN A 34 -8.17 -3.67 16.89
C ASN A 34 -7.32 -3.45 15.62
N PRO A 35 -6.53 -4.43 15.16
CA PRO A 35 -5.68 -4.26 13.98
C PRO A 35 -6.43 -3.78 12.74
N ILE A 36 -7.69 -4.21 12.52
CA ILE A 36 -8.50 -3.77 11.37
C ILE A 36 -8.80 -2.27 11.47
N THR A 37 -9.27 -1.80 12.64
CA THR A 37 -9.60 -0.37 12.82
C THR A 37 -8.36 0.51 12.69
N GLU A 38 -7.20 0.06 13.15
CA GLU A 38 -5.93 0.78 12.99
C GLU A 38 -5.46 0.80 11.53
N ALA A 39 -5.56 -0.32 10.82
CA ALA A 39 -5.25 -0.39 9.39
C ALA A 39 -6.13 0.59 8.60
N VAL A 40 -7.45 0.59 8.83
CA VAL A 40 -8.40 1.51 8.17
C VAL A 40 -8.08 2.96 8.49
N LYS A 41 -7.82 3.30 9.76
CA LYS A 41 -7.47 4.65 10.18
C LYS A 41 -6.22 5.16 9.46
N LYS A 42 -5.20 4.32 9.34
CA LYS A 42 -3.93 4.63 8.68
C LYS A 42 -4.08 4.85 7.18
N THR A 43 -4.99 4.12 6.52
CA THR A 43 -5.01 4.00 5.05
C THR A 43 -6.13 4.78 4.36
N LYS A 44 -7.18 5.18 5.09
CA LYS A 44 -8.37 5.84 4.52
C LYS A 44 -8.08 7.09 3.69
N GLN A 45 -7.03 7.84 4.00
CA GLN A 45 -6.65 9.05 3.27
C GLN A 45 -6.04 8.76 1.89
N SER A 46 -5.56 7.54 1.70
CA SER A 46 -4.95 7.09 0.45
C SER A 46 -5.96 6.52 -0.54
N ILE A 47 -7.22 6.38 -0.13
CA ILE A 47 -8.29 5.86 -0.98
C ILE A 47 -9.10 7.03 -1.53
N VAL A 48 -9.26 7.05 -2.86
CA VAL A 48 -9.98 8.11 -3.57
C VAL A 48 -11.19 7.57 -4.28
N CYS A 49 -12.20 8.42 -4.47
CA CYS A 49 -13.32 8.12 -5.35
C CYS A 49 -13.02 8.61 -6.77
N ILE A 50 -13.24 7.78 -7.76
CA ILE A 50 -13.13 8.14 -9.17
C ILE A 50 -14.54 8.20 -9.78
N ARG A 51 -14.89 9.36 -10.34
CA ARG A 51 -16.16 9.58 -11.01
C ARG A 51 -15.93 9.80 -12.49
N VAL A 52 -16.69 9.08 -13.30
CA VAL A 52 -16.62 9.14 -14.76
C VAL A 52 -18.01 9.46 -15.29
N PRO A 53 -18.22 10.62 -15.94
CA PRO A 53 -19.49 10.97 -16.52
C PRO A 53 -19.92 9.96 -17.60
N ARG A 54 -21.19 9.56 -17.59
CA ARG A 54 -21.73 8.68 -18.66
C ARG A 54 -21.98 9.46 -19.95
N PRO A 55 -21.63 8.92 -21.12
CA PRO A 55 -22.04 9.48 -22.40
C PRO A 55 -23.57 9.53 -22.48
N GLY A 56 -24.12 10.66 -22.92
CA GLY A 56 -25.57 10.82 -23.06
C GLY A 56 -26.32 11.21 -21.79
N GLY A 57 -25.62 11.51 -20.68
CA GLY A 57 -26.22 11.88 -19.40
C GLY A 57 -26.52 10.68 -18.50
N GLY A 58 -27.06 10.97 -17.31
CA GLY A 58 -27.35 9.95 -16.30
C GLY A 58 -26.39 10.00 -15.12
N LYS A 59 -26.48 8.99 -14.23
CA LYS A 59 -25.59 8.92 -13.06
C LYS A 59 -24.17 8.56 -13.51
N ASP A 60 -23.17 9.26 -12.94
CA ASP A 60 -21.75 8.94 -13.14
C ASP A 60 -21.48 7.47 -12.83
N MET A 61 -20.52 6.89 -13.54
CA MET A 61 -19.87 5.67 -13.10
C MET A 61 -18.96 6.03 -11.92
N ILE A 62 -19.01 5.22 -10.87
CA ILE A 62 -18.23 5.44 -9.65
C ILE A 62 -17.37 4.22 -9.41
N GLY A 63 -16.09 4.46 -9.17
CA GLY A 63 -15.13 3.47 -8.71
C GLY A 63 -14.22 4.08 -7.66
N ALA A 64 -13.24 3.33 -7.27
CA ALA A 64 -12.22 3.76 -6.33
C ALA A 64 -10.83 3.83 -6.99
N GLY A 65 -9.90 4.45 -6.32
CA GLY A 65 -8.48 4.45 -6.66
C GLY A 65 -7.62 4.48 -5.40
N VAL A 66 -6.36 4.14 -5.55
CA VAL A 66 -5.39 4.09 -4.46
C VAL A 66 -4.24 5.02 -4.79
N VAL A 67 -3.95 5.96 -3.90
CA VAL A 67 -2.75 6.82 -3.99
C VAL A 67 -1.54 5.95 -3.68
N ILE A 68 -0.63 5.81 -4.63
CA ILE A 68 0.57 4.98 -4.54
C ILE A 68 1.86 5.79 -4.52
N ASP A 69 1.76 7.09 -4.81
CA ASP A 69 2.87 8.03 -4.68
C ASP A 69 2.35 9.39 -4.21
N GLU A 70 3.09 10.03 -3.31
CA GLU A 70 2.74 11.30 -2.66
C GLU A 70 2.55 12.47 -3.63
N ARG A 71 3.07 12.35 -4.85
CA ARG A 71 2.99 13.34 -5.94
C ARG A 71 1.68 13.28 -6.73
N GLY A 72 0.70 12.48 -6.27
CA GLY A 72 -0.62 12.38 -6.87
C GLY A 72 -0.77 11.26 -7.91
N ILE A 73 0.07 10.22 -7.85
CA ILE A 73 -0.10 9.03 -8.68
C ILE A 73 -1.08 8.08 -8.03
N ILE A 74 -2.10 7.70 -8.77
CA ILE A 74 -3.20 6.85 -8.35
C ILE A 74 -3.26 5.64 -9.27
N ILE A 75 -3.40 4.44 -8.68
CA ILE A 75 -3.72 3.21 -9.39
C ILE A 75 -5.22 2.91 -9.26
N THR A 76 -5.83 2.43 -10.32
CA THR A 76 -7.23 1.99 -10.36
C THR A 76 -7.41 0.93 -11.43
N ASN A 77 -8.65 0.42 -11.61
CA ASN A 77 -8.94 -0.47 -12.74
C ASN A 77 -9.16 0.30 -14.04
N ARG A 78 -8.76 -0.33 -15.15
CA ARG A 78 -8.97 0.19 -16.50
C ARG A 78 -10.47 0.34 -16.82
N HIS A 79 -11.31 -0.62 -16.40
CA HIS A 79 -12.75 -0.55 -16.65
C HIS A 79 -13.43 0.60 -15.86
N VAL A 80 -12.86 1.08 -14.75
CA VAL A 80 -13.36 2.24 -14.00
C VAL A 80 -13.19 3.53 -14.80
N VAL A 81 -12.02 3.77 -15.40
CA VAL A 81 -11.73 5.00 -16.16
C VAL A 81 -12.25 4.93 -17.61
N GLY A 82 -12.48 3.72 -18.13
CA GLY A 82 -12.91 3.52 -19.51
C GLY A 82 -11.90 4.07 -20.51
N ALA A 83 -12.39 4.66 -21.60
CA ALA A 83 -11.58 5.32 -22.62
C ALA A 83 -11.38 6.83 -22.36
N ARG A 84 -11.57 7.28 -21.13
CA ARG A 84 -11.50 8.70 -20.78
C ARG A 84 -10.05 9.14 -20.59
N ARG A 85 -9.74 10.35 -21.07
CA ARG A 85 -8.46 11.01 -20.75
C ARG A 85 -8.49 11.70 -19.39
N ASN A 86 -9.67 12.23 -19.02
CA ASN A 86 -9.86 12.93 -17.75
C ASN A 86 -11.01 12.32 -16.98
N VAL A 87 -10.83 12.24 -15.67
CA VAL A 87 -11.81 11.76 -14.69
C VAL A 87 -11.90 12.75 -13.53
N THR A 88 -12.95 12.70 -12.73
CA THR A 88 -12.99 13.46 -11.47
C THR A 88 -12.52 12.57 -10.35
N VAL A 89 -11.51 13.01 -9.61
CA VAL A 89 -10.98 12.34 -8.42
C VAL A 89 -11.45 13.12 -7.19
N CYS A 90 -12.12 12.43 -6.27
CA CYS A 90 -12.54 13.01 -4.99
C CYS A 90 -11.65 12.44 -3.88
N LEU A 91 -10.94 13.31 -3.19
CA LEU A 91 -10.05 12.95 -2.08
C LEU A 91 -10.87 12.72 -0.80
N HIS A 92 -10.24 12.12 0.21
CA HIS A 92 -10.86 11.83 1.50
C HIS A 92 -11.38 13.08 2.24
N ASP A 93 -10.71 14.23 2.08
CA ASP A 93 -11.11 15.52 2.65
C ASP A 93 -12.22 16.24 1.88
N GLY A 94 -12.77 15.61 0.82
CA GLY A 94 -13.84 16.14 0.00
C GLY A 94 -13.37 16.99 -1.19
N ALA A 95 -12.07 17.27 -1.34
CA ALA A 95 -11.53 17.97 -2.50
C ALA A 95 -11.80 17.17 -3.78
N LYS A 96 -12.23 17.88 -4.83
CA LYS A 96 -12.51 17.33 -6.16
C LYS A 96 -11.49 17.88 -7.14
N LEU A 97 -10.73 17.00 -7.76
CA LEU A 97 -9.65 17.36 -8.68
C LEU A 97 -9.88 16.69 -10.04
N THR A 98 -9.37 17.29 -11.08
CA THR A 98 -9.29 16.64 -12.38
C THR A 98 -8.11 15.67 -12.35
N GLY A 99 -8.39 14.40 -12.63
CA GLY A 99 -7.39 13.36 -12.80
C GLY A 99 -7.16 13.10 -14.28
N GLU A 100 -5.90 13.11 -14.70
CA GLU A 100 -5.47 12.72 -16.04
C GLU A 100 -5.16 11.22 -16.06
N VAL A 101 -5.76 10.48 -17.00
CA VAL A 101 -5.47 9.07 -17.23
C VAL A 101 -4.20 8.96 -18.07
N LEU A 102 -3.09 8.64 -17.45
CA LEU A 102 -1.79 8.52 -18.13
C LEU A 102 -1.70 7.23 -18.96
N VAL A 103 -2.20 6.13 -18.42
CA VAL A 103 -2.14 4.80 -19.01
C VAL A 103 -3.36 3.99 -18.57
N GLY A 104 -3.87 3.17 -19.49
CA GLY A 104 -4.85 2.13 -19.18
C GLY A 104 -4.57 0.90 -20.04
N ASP A 105 -4.42 -0.27 -19.40
CA ASP A 105 -4.14 -1.54 -20.04
C ASP A 105 -5.28 -2.53 -19.77
N ALA A 106 -5.93 -2.98 -20.86
CA ALA A 106 -7.06 -3.90 -20.76
C ALA A 106 -6.62 -5.33 -20.40
N ALA A 107 -5.40 -5.72 -20.76
CA ALA A 107 -4.92 -7.08 -20.50
C ALA A 107 -4.74 -7.39 -19.02
N CYS A 108 -4.40 -6.39 -18.21
CA CYS A 108 -4.28 -6.52 -16.75
C CYS A 108 -5.37 -5.74 -15.98
N ASP A 109 -6.28 -5.07 -16.67
CA ASP A 109 -7.35 -4.22 -16.10
C ASP A 109 -6.83 -3.17 -15.10
N LEU A 110 -5.67 -2.57 -15.36
CA LEU A 110 -5.08 -1.52 -14.56
C LEU A 110 -5.02 -0.18 -15.31
N ALA A 111 -5.12 0.92 -14.58
CA ALA A 111 -4.93 2.26 -15.08
C ALA A 111 -4.20 3.15 -14.07
N ILE A 112 -3.39 4.06 -14.59
CA ILE A 112 -2.68 5.08 -13.81
C ILE A 112 -3.38 6.40 -14.05
N VAL A 113 -3.76 7.06 -12.97
CA VAL A 113 -4.34 8.41 -12.98
C VAL A 113 -3.41 9.33 -12.21
N ARG A 114 -3.19 10.53 -12.74
CA ARG A 114 -2.43 11.58 -12.08
C ARG A 114 -3.34 12.72 -11.68
N ILE A 115 -3.13 13.26 -10.50
CA ILE A 115 -3.73 14.51 -10.02
C ILE A 115 -2.65 15.48 -9.58
N ASP A 116 -2.92 16.76 -9.69
CA ASP A 116 -2.17 17.80 -9.00
C ASP A 116 -3.00 18.26 -7.79
N ALA A 117 -2.57 17.88 -6.61
CA ALA A 117 -3.24 18.23 -5.36
C ALA A 117 -2.70 19.53 -4.73
N GLY A 118 -1.62 20.13 -5.29
CA GLY A 118 -0.91 21.26 -4.72
C GLY A 118 -0.25 20.96 -3.35
N ARG A 119 -0.27 19.70 -2.94
CA ARG A 119 0.28 19.21 -1.66
C ARG A 119 0.67 17.74 -1.76
N SER A 120 1.53 17.29 -0.87
CA SER A 120 1.87 15.88 -0.72
C SER A 120 0.65 15.09 -0.24
N LEU A 121 0.43 13.91 -0.81
CA LEU A 121 -0.64 12.98 -0.46
C LEU A 121 -0.10 11.81 0.37
N VAL A 122 -0.99 11.17 1.13
CA VAL A 122 -0.64 9.93 1.84
C VAL A 122 -0.70 8.78 0.85
N ALA A 123 0.45 8.19 0.55
CA ALA A 123 0.57 7.03 -0.34
C ALA A 123 0.53 5.71 0.46
N LEU A 124 -0.06 4.67 -0.12
CA LEU A 124 -0.02 3.33 0.46
C LEU A 124 1.25 2.59 0.03
N PRO A 125 1.95 1.93 0.97
CA PRO A 125 3.04 1.03 0.63
C PRO A 125 2.50 -0.24 -0.05
N LEU A 126 3.17 -0.65 -1.12
CA LEU A 126 2.91 -1.90 -1.84
C LEU A 126 3.58 -3.06 -1.09
N ALA A 127 2.78 -3.99 -0.56
CA ALA A 127 3.29 -5.15 0.13
C ALA A 127 3.91 -6.19 -0.83
N PRO A 128 4.84 -7.03 -0.36
CA PRO A 128 5.13 -8.27 -1.03
C PRO A 128 3.92 -9.22 -0.95
N VAL A 129 3.63 -9.93 -2.04
CA VAL A 129 2.54 -10.94 -2.05
C VAL A 129 3.05 -12.37 -2.18
N LYS A 130 4.37 -12.55 -2.26
CA LYS A 130 5.00 -13.88 -2.40
C LYS A 130 4.87 -14.76 -1.15
N ASP A 131 4.65 -14.15 0.02
CA ASP A 131 4.43 -14.81 1.29
C ASP A 131 2.96 -14.78 1.75
N LEU A 132 2.06 -14.27 0.91
CA LEU A 132 0.62 -14.24 1.21
C LEU A 132 0.06 -15.66 1.34
N MET A 133 -0.67 -15.92 2.43
CA MET A 133 -1.21 -17.24 2.76
C MET A 133 -2.73 -17.29 2.63
N VAL A 134 -3.25 -18.43 2.18
CA VAL A 134 -4.69 -18.72 2.28
C VAL A 134 -5.09 -18.74 3.76
N GLY A 135 -6.18 -18.04 4.08
CA GLY A 135 -6.66 -17.85 5.45
C GLY A 135 -6.25 -16.52 6.08
N GLU A 136 -5.32 -15.76 5.49
CA GLU A 136 -4.98 -14.42 6.00
C GLU A 136 -6.18 -13.48 5.97
N THR A 137 -6.32 -12.67 7.04
CA THR A 137 -7.32 -11.62 7.11
C THR A 137 -7.00 -10.50 6.12
N VAL A 138 -8.00 -10.13 5.33
CA VAL A 138 -7.91 -9.02 4.37
C VAL A 138 -8.97 -7.97 4.64
N ILE A 139 -8.66 -6.73 4.25
CA ILE A 139 -9.52 -5.57 4.39
C ILE A 139 -9.68 -4.96 3.00
N ALA A 140 -10.89 -4.96 2.45
CA ALA A 140 -11.19 -4.28 1.20
C ALA A 140 -11.80 -2.91 1.48
N ILE A 141 -11.24 -1.87 0.85
CA ILE A 141 -11.70 -0.49 1.00
C ILE A 141 -12.01 0.09 -0.38
N GLY A 142 -13.14 0.77 -0.48
CA GLY A 142 -13.57 1.45 -1.69
C GLY A 142 -14.59 2.54 -1.42
N HIS A 143 -15.26 3.04 -2.49
CA HIS A 143 -16.27 4.10 -2.44
C HIS A 143 -17.58 3.67 -3.11
N PRO A 144 -18.27 2.61 -2.63
CA PRO A 144 -19.50 2.16 -3.26
C PRO A 144 -20.56 3.27 -3.22
N LEU A 145 -21.23 3.49 -4.34
CA LEU A 145 -22.30 4.48 -4.52
C LEU A 145 -21.90 5.93 -4.19
N GLY A 146 -20.61 6.22 -4.10
CA GLY A 146 -20.10 7.56 -3.70
C GLY A 146 -20.08 7.80 -2.19
N TYR A 147 -20.42 6.80 -1.36
CA TYR A 147 -20.19 6.84 0.08
C TYR A 147 -18.71 6.67 0.38
N THR A 148 -18.16 7.58 1.15
CA THR A 148 -16.73 7.57 1.48
C THR A 148 -16.35 6.36 2.32
N ASN A 149 -15.28 5.64 1.88
CA ASN A 149 -14.59 4.60 2.65
C ASN A 149 -15.51 3.49 3.20
N SER A 150 -16.23 2.80 2.32
CA SER A 150 -16.86 1.53 2.73
C SER A 150 -15.79 0.46 2.89
N VAL A 151 -15.82 -0.19 4.04
CA VAL A 151 -14.84 -1.21 4.44
C VAL A 151 -15.55 -2.55 4.57
N THR A 152 -14.98 -3.57 3.97
CA THR A 152 -15.39 -4.96 4.18
C THR A 152 -14.17 -5.79 4.55
N THR A 153 -14.38 -6.86 5.31
CA THR A 153 -13.32 -7.77 5.74
C THR A 153 -13.63 -9.18 5.29
N GLY A 154 -12.59 -9.96 5.16
CA GLY A 154 -12.67 -11.37 4.78
C GLY A 154 -11.31 -12.03 4.94
N ILE A 155 -11.13 -13.14 4.24
CA ILE A 155 -9.86 -13.86 4.18
C ILE A 155 -9.45 -14.10 2.73
N VAL A 156 -8.16 -14.36 2.52
CA VAL A 156 -7.66 -14.92 1.28
C VAL A 156 -8.21 -16.34 1.14
N SER A 157 -9.00 -16.60 0.10
CA SER A 157 -9.59 -17.92 -0.17
C SER A 157 -8.75 -18.76 -1.11
N ALA A 158 -8.07 -18.12 -2.07
CA ALA A 158 -7.16 -18.77 -2.99
C ALA A 158 -6.22 -17.75 -3.64
N LEU A 159 -5.12 -18.24 -4.19
CA LEU A 159 -4.12 -17.47 -4.91
C LEU A 159 -4.02 -17.94 -6.36
N ASN A 160 -3.47 -17.10 -7.24
CA ASN A 160 -3.20 -17.41 -8.64
C ASN A 160 -4.45 -17.87 -9.41
N ARG A 161 -5.61 -17.23 -9.16
CA ARG A 161 -6.84 -17.51 -9.89
C ARG A 161 -6.84 -16.85 -11.25
N GLU A 162 -7.49 -17.52 -12.20
CA GLU A 162 -7.79 -17.01 -13.52
C GLU A 162 -9.29 -16.82 -13.66
N VAL A 163 -9.71 -15.69 -14.22
CA VAL A 163 -11.12 -15.38 -14.47
C VAL A 163 -11.28 -14.85 -15.90
N GLU A 164 -12.17 -15.48 -16.65
CA GLU A 164 -12.57 -15.00 -17.96
C GLU A 164 -13.49 -13.78 -17.82
N LEU A 165 -13.10 -12.69 -18.48
CA LEU A 165 -13.88 -11.46 -18.55
C LEU A 165 -15.00 -11.59 -19.60
N PRO A 166 -16.06 -10.74 -19.56
CA PRO A 166 -17.09 -10.72 -20.59
C PRO A 166 -16.55 -10.47 -22.00
N THR A 167 -15.38 -9.85 -22.11
CA THR A 167 -14.64 -9.63 -23.39
C THR A 167 -13.96 -10.87 -23.92
N ARG A 168 -14.00 -12.01 -23.20
CA ARG A 168 -13.26 -13.25 -23.42
C ARG A 168 -11.74 -13.17 -23.15
N ASP A 169 -11.26 -12.04 -22.66
CA ASP A 169 -9.91 -11.94 -22.13
C ASP A 169 -9.82 -12.68 -20.79
N VAL A 170 -8.66 -13.27 -20.49
CA VAL A 170 -8.41 -13.96 -19.22
C VAL A 170 -7.56 -13.08 -18.34
N LEU A 171 -8.08 -12.75 -17.16
CA LEU A 171 -7.34 -12.05 -16.12
C LEU A 171 -6.76 -13.09 -15.15
N GLY A 172 -5.45 -13.23 -15.13
CA GLY A 172 -4.74 -14.23 -14.34
C GLY A 172 -4.05 -13.65 -13.09
N GLY A 173 -3.47 -14.52 -12.27
CA GLY A 173 -2.70 -14.12 -11.09
C GLY A 173 -3.53 -13.52 -9.95
N LEU A 174 -4.87 -13.66 -9.97
CA LEU A 174 -5.76 -12.99 -9.04
C LEU A 174 -5.71 -13.61 -7.63
N ILE A 175 -5.88 -12.74 -6.62
CA ILE A 175 -6.18 -13.12 -5.25
C ILE A 175 -7.70 -13.29 -5.14
N GLN A 176 -8.17 -14.47 -4.75
CA GLN A 176 -9.58 -14.70 -4.40
C GLN A 176 -9.80 -14.46 -2.92
N VAL A 177 -10.84 -13.71 -2.56
CA VAL A 177 -11.16 -13.34 -1.17
C VAL A 177 -12.63 -13.54 -0.86
N THR A 178 -12.96 -13.64 0.45
CA THR A 178 -14.35 -13.66 0.94
C THR A 178 -14.90 -12.26 1.25
N ALA A 179 -14.03 -11.23 1.30
CA ALA A 179 -14.47 -9.86 1.51
C ALA A 179 -15.46 -9.42 0.43
N ALA A 180 -16.57 -8.80 0.82
CA ALA A 180 -17.58 -8.35 -0.13
C ALA A 180 -17.01 -7.21 -1.01
N ILE A 181 -16.87 -7.46 -2.30
CA ILE A 181 -16.49 -6.48 -3.32
C ILE A 181 -17.67 -6.29 -4.25
N ASN A 182 -18.21 -5.07 -4.27
CA ASN A 182 -19.35 -4.68 -5.07
C ASN A 182 -18.99 -3.49 -5.96
N SER A 183 -19.92 -3.12 -6.87
CA SER A 183 -19.80 -1.91 -7.70
C SER A 183 -19.46 -0.68 -6.82
N GLY A 184 -18.36 0.00 -7.14
CA GLY A 184 -17.79 1.12 -6.38
C GLY A 184 -16.56 0.76 -5.53
N ASN A 185 -16.33 -0.53 -5.21
CA ASN A 185 -15.08 -0.97 -4.60
C ASN A 185 -14.01 -1.29 -5.67
N SER A 186 -14.39 -1.48 -6.93
CA SER A 186 -13.44 -1.68 -8.04
C SER A 186 -12.43 -0.54 -8.10
N GLY A 187 -11.17 -0.88 -8.25
CA GLY A 187 -10.03 0.05 -8.23
C GLY A 187 -9.58 0.47 -6.83
N GLY A 188 -10.32 0.09 -5.79
CA GLY A 188 -9.96 0.32 -4.39
C GLY A 188 -8.93 -0.68 -3.87
N ALA A 189 -8.52 -0.49 -2.62
CA ALA A 189 -7.47 -1.27 -1.99
C ALA A 189 -7.97 -2.60 -1.44
N LEU A 190 -7.20 -3.66 -1.67
CA LEU A 190 -7.17 -4.84 -0.82
C LEU A 190 -5.92 -4.75 0.06
N LEU A 191 -6.11 -4.74 1.38
CA LEU A 191 -5.04 -4.58 2.36
C LEU A 191 -4.86 -5.85 3.19
N ASN A 192 -3.63 -6.07 3.66
CA ASN A 192 -3.38 -6.99 4.75
C ASN A 192 -3.70 -6.33 6.11
N ILE A 193 -3.56 -7.10 7.19
CA ILE A 193 -3.85 -6.63 8.56
C ILE A 193 -2.93 -5.48 9.02
N ASN A 194 -1.78 -5.27 8.39
CA ASN A 194 -0.83 -4.19 8.68
C ASN A 194 -1.19 -2.89 7.94
N GLY A 195 -2.23 -2.91 7.08
CA GLY A 195 -2.63 -1.78 6.25
C GLY A 195 -1.73 -1.58 5.03
N GLU A 196 -1.07 -2.63 4.56
CA GLU A 196 -0.26 -2.61 3.35
C GLU A 196 -1.09 -3.10 2.15
N LEU A 197 -0.86 -2.51 0.98
CA LEU A 197 -1.59 -2.85 -0.24
C LEU A 197 -1.10 -4.19 -0.81
N ILE A 198 -1.96 -5.22 -0.75
CA ILE A 198 -1.72 -6.54 -1.31
C ILE A 198 -2.39 -6.74 -2.68
N GLY A 199 -3.32 -5.86 -3.06
CA GLY A 199 -3.98 -5.94 -4.37
C GLY A 199 -4.96 -4.79 -4.63
N ILE A 200 -5.46 -4.74 -5.87
CA ILE A 200 -6.50 -3.81 -6.33
C ILE A 200 -7.79 -4.60 -6.54
N ASN A 201 -8.85 -4.21 -5.84
CA ASN A 201 -10.16 -4.86 -5.89
C ASN A 201 -10.74 -4.84 -7.30
N VAL A 202 -11.29 -5.98 -7.76
CA VAL A 202 -11.97 -6.11 -9.04
C VAL A 202 -13.35 -6.73 -8.81
N ALA A 203 -14.41 -6.02 -9.16
CA ALA A 203 -15.78 -6.57 -9.13
C ALA A 203 -16.06 -7.28 -10.47
N LEU A 204 -15.88 -8.61 -10.51
CA LEU A 204 -15.98 -9.39 -11.74
C LEU A 204 -17.30 -10.15 -11.90
N ARG A 205 -18.05 -10.43 -10.83
CA ARG A 205 -19.32 -11.16 -10.89
C ARG A 205 -20.36 -10.55 -9.96
N GLU A 206 -21.46 -10.09 -10.53
CA GLU A 206 -22.66 -9.76 -9.76
C GLU A 206 -23.33 -11.10 -9.31
N GLY A 207 -23.72 -11.17 -8.03
CA GLY A 207 -24.51 -12.28 -7.49
C GLY A 207 -23.71 -13.46 -6.92
N ALA A 208 -22.40 -13.52 -7.01
CA ALA A 208 -21.60 -14.54 -6.33
C ALA A 208 -21.39 -14.15 -4.86
N GLN A 209 -21.94 -14.92 -3.92
CA GLN A 209 -21.71 -14.70 -2.49
C GLN A 209 -20.33 -15.22 -2.09
N ALA A 210 -19.59 -14.40 -1.34
CA ALA A 210 -18.25 -14.73 -0.78
C ALA A 210 -17.19 -15.14 -1.82
N ILE A 211 -17.34 -14.69 -3.08
CA ILE A 211 -16.32 -14.86 -4.13
C ILE A 211 -16.05 -13.52 -4.76
N ALA A 212 -14.90 -12.95 -4.43
CA ALA A 212 -14.43 -11.69 -4.97
C ALA A 212 -12.94 -11.81 -5.31
N PHE A 213 -12.43 -10.89 -6.12
CA PHE A 213 -11.08 -10.97 -6.65
C PHE A 213 -10.36 -9.64 -6.53
N ALA A 214 -9.02 -9.72 -6.47
CA ALA A 214 -8.14 -8.57 -6.58
C ALA A 214 -6.94 -8.88 -7.47
N ILE A 215 -6.50 -7.91 -8.25
CA ILE A 215 -5.23 -7.95 -8.97
C ILE A 215 -4.13 -7.85 -7.92
N ASN A 216 -3.19 -8.78 -7.90
CA ASN A 216 -2.15 -8.84 -6.89
C ASN A 216 -1.17 -7.65 -6.97
N ALA A 217 -0.56 -7.28 -5.84
CA ALA A 217 0.33 -6.12 -5.79
C ALA A 217 1.65 -6.32 -6.55
N ASP A 218 2.08 -7.56 -6.86
CA ASP A 218 3.27 -7.78 -7.69
C ASP A 218 2.99 -7.39 -9.14
N ASP A 219 1.80 -7.72 -9.67
CA ASP A 219 1.38 -7.27 -11.01
C ASP A 219 1.20 -5.75 -11.05
N VAL A 220 0.65 -5.16 -9.97
CA VAL A 220 0.56 -3.69 -9.84
C VAL A 220 1.96 -3.06 -9.89
N LYS A 221 2.93 -3.58 -9.14
CA LYS A 221 4.33 -3.08 -9.14
C LYS A 221 4.95 -3.20 -10.53
N ALA A 222 4.78 -4.35 -11.19
CA ALA A 222 5.30 -4.57 -12.54
C ALA A 222 4.68 -3.59 -13.56
N PHE A 223 3.37 -3.36 -13.46
CA PHE A 223 2.66 -2.39 -14.30
C PHE A 223 3.17 -0.96 -14.07
N LEU A 224 3.32 -0.54 -12.82
CA LEU A 224 3.84 0.79 -12.47
C LEU A 224 5.29 0.98 -12.95
N ALA A 225 6.18 0.02 -12.68
CA ALA A 225 7.57 0.08 -13.10
C ALA A 225 7.72 0.14 -14.63
N LYS A 226 6.86 -0.58 -15.38
CA LYS A 226 6.83 -0.55 -16.84
C LYS A 226 6.41 0.81 -17.40
N HIS A 227 5.38 1.42 -16.81
CA HIS A 227 4.75 2.62 -17.38
C HIS A 227 5.27 3.92 -16.79
N LEU A 228 5.82 3.89 -15.59
CA LEU A 228 6.41 5.03 -14.88
C LEU A 228 7.91 4.81 -14.59
N SER A 229 8.61 4.15 -15.50
CA SER A 229 10.06 3.96 -15.38
C SER A 229 10.81 5.31 -15.42
N ALA A 230 11.98 5.37 -14.80
CA ALA A 230 12.83 6.54 -14.79
C ALA A 230 13.15 7.10 -16.20
N PRO A 231 13.41 6.25 -17.23
CA PRO A 231 13.51 6.71 -18.60
C PRO A 231 12.26 7.42 -19.11
N ARG A 232 11.08 6.92 -18.81
CA ARG A 232 9.81 7.49 -19.29
C ARG A 232 9.37 8.75 -18.57
N VAL A 233 9.73 8.87 -17.29
CA VAL A 233 9.31 10.02 -16.45
C VAL A 233 10.35 11.13 -16.46
N SER A 234 11.63 10.81 -16.46
CA SER A 234 12.71 11.78 -16.29
C SER A 234 13.76 11.77 -17.41
N GLY A 235 13.62 10.89 -18.39
CA GLY A 235 14.60 10.79 -19.48
C GLY A 235 15.98 10.30 -19.03
N VAL A 236 16.06 9.66 -17.85
CA VAL A 236 17.32 9.13 -17.31
C VAL A 236 17.39 7.62 -17.40
N ASP A 237 18.57 7.09 -17.73
CA ASP A 237 18.87 5.69 -17.62
C ASP A 237 19.78 5.45 -16.42
N HIS A 238 19.30 4.68 -15.46
CA HIS A 238 20.08 4.27 -14.30
C HIS A 238 20.87 2.97 -14.53
N GLY A 239 20.58 2.23 -15.59
CA GLY A 239 21.29 1.01 -15.96
C GLY A 239 21.20 -0.15 -14.97
N LEU A 240 20.38 -0.04 -13.90
CA LEU A 240 20.24 -1.09 -12.90
C LEU A 240 19.22 -2.14 -13.37
N LYS A 241 19.60 -3.40 -13.31
CA LYS A 241 18.65 -4.54 -13.41
C LYS A 241 18.46 -5.10 -12.01
N CYS A 242 17.24 -5.13 -11.54
CA CYS A 242 16.91 -5.52 -10.17
C CYS A 242 15.92 -6.69 -10.14
N LYS A 243 15.99 -7.50 -9.09
CA LYS A 243 15.00 -8.53 -8.74
C LYS A 243 14.62 -8.39 -7.27
N GLU A 244 13.37 -8.68 -6.97
CA GLU A 244 12.88 -8.77 -5.62
C GLU A 244 13.11 -10.18 -5.07
N ARG A 245 13.62 -10.27 -3.83
CA ARG A 245 13.82 -11.53 -3.11
C ARG A 245 13.39 -11.39 -1.67
N ILE A 246 12.71 -12.41 -1.14
CA ILE A 246 12.42 -12.51 0.28
C ILE A 246 13.70 -12.96 0.99
N VAL A 247 14.12 -12.23 2.03
CA VAL A 247 15.26 -12.58 2.86
C VAL A 247 14.75 -12.90 4.27
N ALA A 248 14.99 -14.13 4.72
CA ALA A 248 14.41 -14.71 5.94
C ALA A 248 15.10 -14.30 7.25
N GLU A 249 16.10 -13.43 7.23
CA GLU A 249 17.01 -13.22 8.36
C GLU A 249 16.42 -12.53 9.61
N THR A 250 15.29 -11.83 9.51
CA THR A 250 14.59 -11.23 10.67
C THR A 250 13.14 -10.85 10.33
N GLY A 251 12.31 -11.83 10.01
CA GLY A 251 10.97 -11.60 9.49
C GLY A 251 11.01 -11.35 7.97
N SER A 252 10.07 -11.92 7.24
CA SER A 252 10.02 -11.87 5.78
C SER A 252 10.04 -10.43 5.26
N ARG A 253 11.23 -9.93 4.93
CA ARG A 253 11.40 -8.62 4.31
C ARG A 253 11.80 -8.80 2.86
N MET A 254 11.07 -8.13 1.96
CA MET A 254 11.49 -7.99 0.57
C MET A 254 12.77 -7.17 0.50
N ARG A 255 13.70 -7.63 -0.32
CA ARG A 255 14.91 -6.91 -0.67
C ARG A 255 15.03 -6.81 -2.18
N VAL A 256 15.47 -5.65 -2.63
CA VAL A 256 15.82 -5.43 -4.02
C VAL A 256 17.27 -5.81 -4.22
N ILE A 257 17.52 -6.78 -5.09
CA ILE A 257 18.86 -7.27 -5.40
C ILE A 257 19.22 -6.84 -6.81
N VAL A 258 20.37 -6.21 -6.96
CA VAL A 258 20.93 -5.89 -8.26
C VAL A 258 21.36 -7.19 -8.95
N THR A 259 20.86 -7.43 -10.15
CA THR A 259 21.24 -8.59 -10.98
C THR A 259 22.14 -8.21 -12.14
N GLY A 260 22.26 -6.90 -12.42
CA GLY A 260 23.15 -6.33 -13.41
C GLY A 260 23.17 -4.82 -13.28
N ALA A 261 24.30 -4.21 -13.63
CA ALA A 261 24.45 -2.76 -13.64
C ALA A 261 25.35 -2.35 -14.80
N ALA A 262 25.07 -1.16 -15.37
CA ALA A 262 25.88 -0.59 -16.44
C ALA A 262 27.17 0.09 -15.94
N THR A 263 27.39 0.16 -14.62
CA THR A 263 28.53 0.86 -14.00
C THR A 263 29.37 -0.05 -13.13
N ALA A 264 30.67 0.23 -13.04
CA ALA A 264 31.61 -0.55 -12.23
C ALA A 264 31.41 -0.38 -10.70
N SER A 265 30.74 0.69 -10.25
CA SER A 265 30.53 0.99 -8.84
C SER A 265 29.44 0.11 -8.20
N VAL A 266 28.43 -0.30 -8.97
CA VAL A 266 27.33 -1.16 -8.52
C VAL A 266 27.56 -2.57 -9.05
N LYS A 267 27.47 -3.58 -8.19
CA LYS A 267 27.77 -4.99 -8.55
C LYS A 267 26.51 -5.86 -8.49
N SER A 268 26.49 -6.88 -9.33
CA SER A 268 25.48 -7.95 -9.17
C SER A 268 25.63 -8.60 -7.80
N GLY A 269 24.51 -8.80 -7.13
CA GLY A 269 24.46 -9.29 -5.73
C GLY A 269 24.34 -8.19 -4.68
N ASP A 270 24.51 -6.91 -5.04
CA ASP A 270 24.26 -5.80 -4.10
C ASP A 270 22.78 -5.79 -3.65
N HIS A 271 22.55 -5.74 -2.36
CA HIS A 271 21.22 -5.52 -1.80
C HIS A 271 20.98 -4.01 -1.71
N LEU A 272 20.06 -3.49 -2.50
CA LEU A 272 19.74 -2.08 -2.54
C LEU A 272 18.83 -1.69 -1.36
N LEU A 273 19.28 -0.77 -0.52
CA LEU A 273 18.55 -0.27 0.64
C LEU A 273 17.84 1.06 0.34
N SER A 274 18.57 2.00 -0.28
CA SER A 274 18.00 3.28 -0.68
C SER A 274 18.68 3.85 -1.92
N VAL A 275 17.94 4.68 -2.65
CA VAL A 275 18.37 5.43 -3.83
C VAL A 275 18.09 6.89 -3.57
N ALA A 276 19.09 7.77 -3.67
CA ALA A 276 18.93 9.20 -3.44
C ALA A 276 18.24 9.55 -2.09
N GLY A 277 18.45 8.73 -1.06
CA GLY A 277 17.79 8.88 0.25
C GLY A 277 16.36 8.34 0.32
N VAL A 278 15.83 7.79 -0.78
CA VAL A 278 14.53 7.10 -0.81
C VAL A 278 14.76 5.62 -0.51
N ASP A 279 14.13 5.10 0.53
CA ASP A 279 14.16 3.68 0.83
C ASP A 279 13.47 2.89 -0.28
N VAL A 280 14.05 1.75 -0.68
CA VAL A 280 13.52 0.91 -1.74
C VAL A 280 13.19 -0.48 -1.20
N ALA A 281 11.95 -0.90 -1.40
CA ALA A 281 11.45 -2.21 -1.01
C ALA A 281 11.09 -3.07 -2.24
N ASN A 282 10.88 -2.46 -3.40
CA ASN A 282 10.45 -3.12 -4.63
C ASN A 282 11.02 -2.41 -5.87
N ALA A 283 10.79 -3.00 -7.05
CA ALA A 283 11.29 -2.48 -8.32
C ALA A 283 10.69 -1.10 -8.67
N PHE A 284 9.44 -0.85 -8.34
CA PHE A 284 8.82 0.44 -8.58
C PHE A 284 9.44 1.56 -7.72
N ASP A 285 9.83 1.25 -6.48
CA ASP A 285 10.54 2.21 -5.62
C ASP A 285 11.88 2.62 -6.22
N VAL A 286 12.57 1.69 -6.89
CA VAL A 286 13.81 2.01 -7.62
C VAL A 286 13.52 3.03 -8.72
N GLU A 287 12.54 2.76 -9.58
CA GLU A 287 12.18 3.66 -10.68
C GLU A 287 11.79 5.05 -10.17
N ARG A 288 10.89 5.13 -9.19
CA ARG A 288 10.40 6.41 -8.66
C ARG A 288 11.46 7.24 -7.93
N ALA A 289 12.51 6.59 -7.42
CA ALA A 289 13.60 7.31 -6.75
C ALA A 289 14.47 8.13 -7.71
N PHE A 290 14.42 7.82 -9.00
CA PHE A 290 15.10 8.58 -10.05
C PHE A 290 14.22 9.66 -10.71
N TRP A 291 12.92 9.77 -10.34
CA TRP A 291 12.06 10.79 -10.91
C TRP A 291 12.54 12.20 -10.53
N GLY A 292 12.59 13.08 -11.53
CA GLY A 292 13.11 14.45 -11.39
C GLY A 292 14.63 14.56 -11.42
N LYS A 293 15.35 13.44 -11.55
CA LYS A 293 16.79 13.43 -11.76
C LYS A 293 17.14 13.75 -13.22
N LYS A 294 18.41 14.12 -13.46
CA LYS A 294 18.90 14.51 -14.78
C LYS A 294 20.02 13.59 -15.25
N PRO A 295 20.21 13.43 -16.57
CA PRO A 295 21.39 12.76 -17.10
C PRO A 295 22.69 13.43 -16.61
N GLY A 296 23.70 12.62 -16.28
CA GLY A 296 24.96 13.06 -15.70
C GLY A 296 24.93 13.30 -14.17
N GLU A 297 23.76 13.27 -13.52
CA GLU A 297 23.65 13.42 -12.07
C GLU A 297 24.29 12.25 -11.34
N HIS A 298 25.01 12.56 -10.25
CA HIS A 298 25.62 11.57 -9.36
C HIS A 298 24.66 11.27 -8.21
N VAL A 299 24.16 10.02 -8.17
CA VAL A 299 23.15 9.59 -7.22
C VAL A 299 23.75 8.62 -6.20
N PRO A 300 23.67 8.90 -4.88
CA PRO A 300 24.11 7.98 -3.86
C PRO A 300 23.12 6.82 -3.71
N LEU A 301 23.64 5.60 -3.72
CA LEU A 301 22.93 4.36 -3.43
C LEU A 301 23.48 3.78 -2.13
N LYS A 302 22.62 3.46 -1.17
CA LYS A 302 22.99 2.63 -0.03
C LYS A 302 22.76 1.17 -0.39
N VAL A 303 23.81 0.38 -0.30
CA VAL A 303 23.74 -1.06 -0.61
C VAL A 303 24.36 -1.88 0.53
N VAL A 304 23.96 -3.16 0.62
CA VAL A 304 24.70 -4.15 1.40
C VAL A 304 25.39 -5.08 0.42
N ARG A 305 26.71 -5.15 0.48
CA ARG A 305 27.59 -6.01 -0.31
C ARG A 305 28.33 -6.93 0.62
N GLU A 306 28.20 -8.25 0.44
CA GLU A 306 28.86 -9.26 1.29
C GLU A 306 28.60 -9.03 2.79
N GLY A 307 27.38 -8.65 3.14
CA GLY A 307 26.95 -8.38 4.51
C GLY A 307 27.37 -6.99 5.05
N GLN A 308 28.15 -6.20 4.32
CA GLN A 308 28.62 -4.88 4.75
C GLN A 308 27.83 -3.74 4.10
N PRO A 309 27.25 -2.81 4.89
CA PRO A 309 26.61 -1.62 4.34
C PRO A 309 27.62 -0.65 3.79
N MET A 310 27.34 -0.11 2.59
CA MET A 310 28.19 0.90 1.97
C MET A 310 27.34 1.86 1.11
N THR A 311 27.93 3.00 0.79
CA THR A 311 27.37 3.95 -0.17
C THR A 311 28.20 3.91 -1.45
N VAL A 312 27.52 3.72 -2.57
CA VAL A 312 28.13 3.78 -3.90
C VAL A 312 27.50 4.92 -4.68
N ILE A 313 28.25 5.52 -5.58
CA ILE A 313 27.74 6.60 -6.43
C ILE A 313 27.42 6.04 -7.81
N LEU A 314 26.20 6.27 -8.27
CA LEU A 314 25.73 5.96 -9.61
C LEU A 314 25.66 7.24 -10.44
N THR A 315 26.31 7.26 -11.59
CA THR A 315 26.15 8.34 -12.58
C THR A 315 25.05 7.96 -13.57
N LEU A 316 24.04 8.82 -13.70
CA LEU A 316 22.89 8.57 -14.56
C LEU A 316 23.23 8.82 -16.03
N GLY A 317 22.85 7.88 -16.89
CA GLY A 317 22.90 8.04 -18.34
C GLY A 317 21.67 8.81 -18.88
N SER A 318 21.73 9.18 -20.18
CA SER A 318 20.58 9.63 -20.93
C SER A 318 19.86 8.42 -21.53
N SER A 319 18.54 8.40 -21.44
CA SER A 319 17.72 7.39 -22.12
C SER A 319 17.39 7.88 -23.52
N GLU A 320 18.31 7.69 -24.47
CA GLU A 320 18.01 7.89 -25.88
C GLU A 320 17.00 6.83 -26.36
N GLY A 321 15.79 7.28 -26.77
CA GLY A 321 14.76 6.38 -27.33
C GLY A 321 13.69 5.87 -26.34
N ALA A 322 13.66 6.31 -25.11
CA ALA A 322 12.53 6.06 -24.22
C ALA A 322 11.32 6.85 -24.71
N GLY A 323 10.45 6.31 -25.51
CA GLY A 323 9.18 6.84 -25.98
C GLY A 323 8.71 8.20 -25.45
N GLN A 324 7.44 8.58 -25.61
CA GLN A 324 6.92 9.85 -25.09
C GLN A 324 7.14 9.94 -23.58
N VAL A 325 7.89 10.99 -23.14
CA VAL A 325 8.11 11.28 -21.72
C VAL A 325 6.75 11.52 -21.04
N VAL A 326 6.50 10.82 -19.97
CA VAL A 326 5.28 11.03 -19.15
C VAL A 326 5.51 12.26 -18.29
N ASP A 327 4.83 13.35 -18.61
CA ASP A 327 4.89 14.55 -17.78
C ASP A 327 4.12 14.34 -16.48
N LEU A 328 4.81 14.25 -15.37
CA LEU A 328 4.23 14.23 -14.04
C LEU A 328 4.00 15.63 -13.45
N GLY A 329 4.31 16.71 -14.22
CA GLY A 329 4.30 18.09 -13.78
C GLY A 329 5.30 18.40 -12.66
N PRO A 330 5.23 19.59 -12.06
CA PRO A 330 6.13 19.97 -10.99
C PRO A 330 6.00 19.02 -9.80
N MET A 331 7.13 18.55 -9.28
CA MET A 331 7.16 17.71 -8.08
C MET A 331 6.85 18.58 -6.86
N PRO A 332 5.80 18.29 -6.07
CA PRO A 332 5.57 18.99 -4.82
C PRO A 332 6.77 18.75 -3.88
N ALA A 333 7.11 19.79 -3.09
CA ALA A 333 8.14 19.64 -2.09
C ALA A 333 7.81 18.50 -1.14
N ARG A 334 8.76 17.61 -0.90
CA ARG A 334 8.60 16.48 0.00
C ARG A 334 8.45 17.00 1.42
N LEU A 335 7.35 16.69 2.11
CA LEU A 335 7.22 16.99 3.51
C LEU A 335 8.28 16.20 4.30
N PRO A 336 8.98 16.79 5.28
CA PRO A 336 9.89 16.07 6.14
C PRO A 336 9.12 14.97 6.89
N ALA A 337 9.75 13.82 7.07
CA ALA A 337 9.13 12.61 7.66
C ALA A 337 8.49 12.84 9.05
N SER A 338 8.88 13.90 9.77
CA SER A 338 8.33 14.30 11.07
C SER A 338 6.90 14.89 10.99
N GLU A 339 6.49 15.48 9.86
CA GLU A 339 5.16 16.10 9.71
C GLU A 339 4.09 15.11 9.23
N ALA A 340 4.50 14.05 8.53
CA ALA A 340 3.60 12.98 8.10
C ALA A 340 2.94 12.26 9.31
N THR A 341 3.62 12.22 10.45
CA THR A 341 3.09 11.63 11.70
C THR A 341 2.16 12.59 12.44
N GLN A 342 2.32 13.91 12.31
CA GLN A 342 1.50 14.91 13.01
C GLN A 342 0.18 15.22 12.28
N ALA A 343 0.11 15.09 10.97
CA ALA A 343 -1.12 15.24 10.21
C ALA A 343 -2.19 14.18 10.58
N THR A 344 -1.78 13.09 11.24
CA THR A 344 -2.67 12.03 11.71
C THR A 344 -3.36 12.38 13.03
N THR A 345 -2.91 13.41 13.78
CA THR A 345 -3.43 13.77 15.11
C THR A 345 -4.30 15.04 15.13
N ALA A 346 -4.31 15.85 14.07
CA ALA A 346 -4.94 17.18 14.11
C ALA A 346 -6.35 17.30 13.49
N ALA A 347 -6.94 16.24 12.95
CA ALA A 347 -8.27 16.28 12.34
C ALA A 347 -9.22 15.26 12.95
N ASP A 348 -9.68 15.52 14.18
CA ASP A 348 -10.93 14.95 14.69
C ASP A 348 -11.71 16.01 15.49
N PRO A 349 -12.66 16.71 14.88
CA PRO A 349 -13.80 17.23 15.58
C PRO A 349 -14.98 16.29 15.35
N ARG A 350 -15.20 15.38 16.29
CA ARG A 350 -16.43 14.59 16.59
C ARG A 350 -17.01 13.74 15.45
#